data_6e8446808990336abd016709cd0d4de1
#
_entry.id   6e8446808990336abd016709cd0d4de1
#
_cell.length_a   1.000
_cell.length_b   1.000
_cell.length_c   1.000
_cell.angle_alpha   90.00
_cell.angle_beta   90.00
_cell.angle_gamma   90.00
#
_symmetry.space_group_name_H-M   'P 1'
#
loop_
_entity.id
_entity.type
_entity.pdbx_description
1 polymer ?
#
loop_
_entity_poly.entity_id
_entity_poly.type
_entity_poly.pdbx_seq_one_letter_code
_entity_poly.pdbx_strand_id
1 'polypeptide(L)'
;MAKVAAPKSAKTKATSVKLPTAKTPLPVAEWPDADRRAWVNAKAPADIFDAPHRGGTWASASWHKAEVGYGRWLRWLTLHHPEQLALPPEARLTEGLLRGWHATLAATLAPMSQLSLVEDVTRAMSILAPKLKPSSPLTRLHANLRASATPSRNKRARLVMADVLRDLGRSLMDEALSTPDWSDRRRAVAFRDGLAISLLVYRPFRLKNFASLRIGHELVQSAGKWHLVLPREDTKNNRPHEARFPKALLGDLSTYLERFRPILLAGEAGCTPSDTDALWVSETGTAWESGALSRRIANLTQTRLNRRIPPHWFRDVAATTIAVEAPRNIADAHLVLGHASPMTTQKHYVQAQSLQAGAKFQAAMLERLSGNVPTATKETR
;
A
#
# COMPACT_ATOMS: atom_id res chain seq x y z
N MET A 1 -12.67 -34.31 -57.92
CA MET A 1 -11.30 -33.98 -57.46
C MET A 1 -11.37 -33.33 -56.09
N ALA A 2 -11.10 -34.10 -55.05
CA ALA A 2 -11.15 -33.64 -53.68
C ALA A 2 -9.80 -33.05 -53.24
N LYS A 3 -9.82 -31.81 -52.76
CA LYS A 3 -8.63 -31.12 -52.25
C LYS A 3 -8.32 -31.59 -50.82
N VAL A 4 -7.23 -32.31 -50.63
CA VAL A 4 -6.69 -32.74 -49.37
C VAL A 4 -6.04 -31.55 -48.68
N ALA A 5 -6.53 -31.17 -47.48
CA ALA A 5 -5.98 -30.11 -46.65
C ALA A 5 -4.75 -30.65 -45.85
N ALA A 6 -3.64 -29.93 -45.91
CA ALA A 6 -2.42 -30.22 -45.17
C ALA A 6 -2.56 -29.93 -43.66
N PRO A 7 -1.93 -30.69 -42.77
CA PRO A 7 -2.04 -30.48 -41.34
C PRO A 7 -1.26 -29.26 -40.86
N LYS A 8 -1.91 -28.41 -40.04
CA LYS A 8 -1.29 -27.26 -39.38
C LYS A 8 -0.25 -27.70 -38.36
N SER A 9 0.99 -27.34 -38.56
CA SER A 9 2.11 -27.57 -37.64
C SER A 9 1.85 -26.83 -36.30
N ALA A 10 1.83 -27.58 -35.20
CA ALA A 10 1.78 -27.05 -33.85
C ALA A 10 3.10 -26.33 -33.52
N LYS A 11 3.07 -25.02 -33.38
CA LYS A 11 4.20 -24.25 -32.87
C LYS A 11 4.36 -24.52 -31.37
N THR A 12 5.29 -25.40 -31.02
CA THR A 12 5.75 -25.58 -29.63
C THR A 12 6.37 -24.27 -29.15
N LYS A 13 5.72 -23.59 -28.20
CA LYS A 13 6.31 -22.44 -27.51
C LYS A 13 7.53 -22.94 -26.72
N ALA A 14 8.72 -22.68 -27.20
CA ALA A 14 9.94 -22.84 -26.42
C ALA A 14 9.85 -21.89 -25.22
N THR A 15 9.70 -22.44 -24.02
CA THR A 15 9.77 -21.69 -22.76
C THR A 15 11.22 -21.28 -22.57
N SER A 16 11.57 -20.05 -22.93
CA SER A 16 12.88 -19.50 -22.64
C SER A 16 13.05 -19.43 -21.13
N VAL A 17 13.85 -20.30 -20.55
CA VAL A 17 14.29 -20.24 -19.16
C VAL A 17 15.09 -18.96 -19.02
N LYS A 18 14.47 -17.90 -18.44
CA LYS A 18 15.19 -16.67 -18.11
C LYS A 18 16.26 -17.00 -17.09
N LEU A 19 17.53 -16.83 -17.43
CA LEU A 19 18.63 -16.95 -16.49
C LEU A 19 18.36 -16.10 -15.24
N PRO A 20 18.61 -16.65 -14.03
CA PRO A 20 18.36 -15.93 -12.80
C PRO A 20 19.24 -14.68 -12.75
N THR A 21 18.61 -13.53 -12.51
CA THR A 21 19.29 -12.24 -12.34
C THR A 21 19.45 -11.93 -10.86
N ALA A 22 20.37 -11.02 -10.50
CA ALA A 22 20.51 -10.53 -9.13
C ALA A 22 19.20 -9.93 -8.55
N LYS A 23 18.18 -9.71 -9.36
CA LYS A 23 16.84 -9.25 -8.94
C LYS A 23 15.95 -10.39 -8.43
N THR A 24 16.22 -11.63 -8.82
CA THR A 24 15.46 -12.81 -8.39
C THR A 24 16.03 -13.34 -7.07
N PRO A 25 15.25 -13.38 -5.98
CA PRO A 25 15.76 -13.90 -4.72
C PRO A 25 16.08 -15.41 -4.82
N LEU A 26 17.11 -15.84 -4.10
CA LEU A 26 17.36 -17.26 -3.88
C LEU A 26 16.25 -17.81 -2.97
N PRO A 27 15.49 -18.83 -3.37
CA PRO A 27 14.46 -19.42 -2.51
C PRO A 27 15.08 -19.98 -1.23
N VAL A 28 14.34 -20.00 -0.12
CA VAL A 28 14.81 -20.52 1.18
C VAL A 28 15.32 -21.97 1.06
N ALA A 29 14.70 -22.78 0.21
CA ALA A 29 15.12 -24.16 -0.04
C ALA A 29 16.56 -24.28 -0.62
N GLU A 30 17.02 -23.23 -1.31
CA GLU A 30 18.36 -23.18 -1.94
C GLU A 30 19.39 -22.41 -1.09
N TRP A 31 19.02 -21.95 0.10
CA TRP A 31 19.96 -21.27 1.00
C TRP A 31 21.03 -22.25 1.52
N PRO A 32 22.22 -21.78 1.92
CA PRO A 32 23.17 -22.60 2.63
C PRO A 32 22.52 -23.31 3.82
N ASP A 33 22.89 -24.55 4.05
CA ASP A 33 22.19 -25.42 5.02
C ASP A 33 22.13 -24.84 6.44
N ALA A 34 23.17 -24.18 6.89
CA ALA A 34 23.19 -23.53 8.21
C ALA A 34 22.17 -22.40 8.29
N ASP A 35 22.11 -21.55 7.25
CA ASP A 35 21.19 -20.41 7.17
C ASP A 35 19.75 -20.92 7.13
N ARG A 36 19.50 -21.93 6.29
CA ARG A 36 18.16 -22.52 6.11
C ARG A 36 17.67 -23.13 7.43
N ARG A 37 18.50 -23.91 8.12
CA ARG A 37 18.13 -24.50 9.42
C ARG A 37 17.84 -23.44 10.46
N ALA A 38 18.71 -22.44 10.61
CA ALA A 38 18.50 -21.34 11.54
C ALA A 38 17.20 -20.58 11.25
N TRP A 39 16.92 -20.32 9.96
CA TRP A 39 15.71 -19.62 9.52
C TRP A 39 14.42 -20.38 9.79
N VAL A 40 14.40 -21.69 9.46
CA VAL A 40 13.24 -22.58 9.68
C VAL A 40 12.98 -22.74 11.17
N ASN A 41 14.03 -22.98 11.98
CA ASN A 41 13.89 -23.12 13.42
C ASN A 41 13.34 -21.85 14.08
N ALA A 42 13.75 -20.67 13.61
CA ALA A 42 13.24 -19.41 14.15
C ALA A 42 11.76 -19.12 13.80
N LYS A 43 11.20 -19.85 12.83
CA LYS A 43 9.75 -19.78 12.49
C LYS A 43 8.92 -20.79 13.28
N ALA A 44 9.53 -21.81 13.85
CA ALA A 44 8.82 -22.76 14.67
C ALA A 44 8.18 -22.06 15.89
N PRO A 45 7.01 -22.51 16.32
CA PRO A 45 6.44 -22.02 17.57
C PRO A 45 7.45 -22.24 18.71
N ALA A 46 7.70 -21.20 19.50
CA ALA A 46 8.51 -21.31 20.71
C ALA A 46 7.73 -22.10 21.76
N ASP A 47 8.42 -22.94 22.53
CA ASP A 47 7.87 -23.52 23.75
C ASP A 47 7.57 -22.38 24.76
N ILE A 48 6.61 -22.62 25.65
CA ILE A 48 6.23 -21.66 26.70
C ILE A 48 7.41 -21.31 27.62
N PHE A 49 8.40 -22.19 27.74
CA PHE A 49 9.61 -22.00 28.52
C PHE A 49 10.79 -21.43 27.75
N ASP A 50 10.67 -21.32 26.43
CA ASP A 50 11.72 -20.75 25.60
C ASP A 50 11.73 -19.23 25.67
N ALA A 51 12.92 -18.63 25.61
CA ALA A 51 13.03 -17.21 25.38
C ALA A 51 12.38 -16.83 24.05
N PRO A 52 11.54 -15.78 23.99
CA PRO A 52 10.87 -15.42 22.76
C PRO A 52 11.89 -15.14 21.65
N HIS A 53 11.81 -15.88 20.56
CA HIS A 53 12.63 -15.64 19.37
C HIS A 53 12.39 -14.24 18.84
N ARG A 54 13.43 -13.57 18.36
CA ARG A 54 13.31 -12.22 17.78
C ARG A 54 12.29 -12.14 16.65
N GLY A 55 12.07 -13.22 15.95
CA GLY A 55 11.06 -13.35 14.88
C GLY A 55 9.66 -13.71 15.38
N GLY A 56 9.47 -14.14 16.63
CA GLY A 56 8.21 -14.68 17.13
C GLY A 56 7.01 -13.73 17.04
N THR A 57 7.27 -12.41 17.04
CA THR A 57 6.25 -11.38 16.89
C THR A 57 6.08 -10.87 15.44
N TRP A 58 6.83 -11.43 14.49
CA TRP A 58 6.77 -10.94 13.11
C TRP A 58 5.52 -11.43 12.39
N ALA A 59 4.81 -10.50 11.76
CA ALA A 59 3.77 -10.86 10.82
C ALA A 59 4.37 -11.61 9.59
N SER A 60 3.59 -12.51 8.98
CA SER A 60 3.97 -13.28 7.80
C SER A 60 4.58 -12.42 6.67
N ALA A 61 4.04 -11.22 6.44
CA ALA A 61 4.60 -10.28 5.47
C ALA A 61 6.01 -9.78 5.84
N SER A 62 6.36 -9.71 7.13
CA SER A 62 7.70 -9.30 7.58
C SER A 62 8.71 -10.43 7.36
N TRP A 63 8.31 -11.67 7.61
CA TRP A 63 9.08 -12.85 7.28
C TRP A 63 9.37 -12.93 5.78
N HIS A 64 8.33 -12.81 4.95
CA HIS A 64 8.47 -12.84 3.50
C HIS A 64 9.41 -11.74 2.97
N LYS A 65 9.31 -10.53 3.48
CA LYS A 65 10.23 -9.42 3.10
C LYS A 65 11.67 -9.75 3.44
N ALA A 66 11.94 -10.25 4.64
CA ALA A 66 13.28 -10.63 5.06
C ALA A 66 13.84 -11.77 4.19
N GLU A 67 13.01 -12.75 3.83
CA GLU A 67 13.36 -13.83 2.89
C GLU A 67 13.74 -13.31 1.52
N VAL A 68 12.92 -12.42 0.96
CA VAL A 68 13.20 -11.80 -0.33
C VAL A 68 14.50 -10.97 -0.29
N GLY A 69 14.68 -10.16 0.75
CA GLY A 69 15.86 -9.33 0.90
C GLY A 69 17.14 -10.15 1.03
N TYR A 70 17.14 -11.12 1.96
CA TYR A 70 18.29 -12.00 2.17
C TYR A 70 18.54 -12.93 0.99
N GLY A 71 17.48 -13.49 0.39
CA GLY A 71 17.60 -14.29 -0.83
C GLY A 71 18.20 -13.51 -2.00
N ARG A 72 17.97 -12.19 -2.11
CA ARG A 72 18.63 -11.34 -3.12
C ARG A 72 20.11 -11.11 -2.82
N TRP A 73 20.47 -10.97 -1.56
CA TRP A 73 21.86 -10.93 -1.12
C TRP A 73 22.59 -12.24 -1.46
N LEU A 74 22.00 -13.39 -1.10
CA LEU A 74 22.55 -14.69 -1.42
C LEU A 74 22.66 -14.95 -2.93
N ARG A 75 21.64 -14.53 -3.71
CA ARG A 75 21.69 -14.64 -5.18
C ARG A 75 22.83 -13.82 -5.76
N TRP A 76 23.07 -12.62 -5.24
CA TRP A 76 24.20 -11.84 -5.67
C TRP A 76 25.53 -12.51 -5.34
N LEU A 77 25.68 -13.09 -4.15
CA LEU A 77 26.85 -13.88 -3.79
C LEU A 77 27.01 -15.10 -4.72
N THR A 78 25.94 -15.84 -4.98
CA THR A 78 25.97 -16.97 -5.91
C THR A 78 26.53 -16.61 -7.30
N LEU A 79 26.21 -15.40 -7.77
CA LEU A 79 26.62 -14.95 -9.11
C LEU A 79 28.03 -14.36 -9.14
N HIS A 80 28.52 -13.75 -8.07
CA HIS A 80 29.77 -12.99 -8.07
C HIS A 80 30.85 -13.56 -7.13
N HIS A 81 30.45 -14.25 -6.06
CA HIS A 81 31.34 -14.74 -5.00
C HIS A 81 30.81 -16.06 -4.41
N PRO A 82 30.64 -17.13 -5.23
CA PRO A 82 30.02 -18.38 -4.78
C PRO A 82 30.75 -19.04 -3.62
N GLU A 83 32.06 -18.88 -3.52
CA GLU A 83 32.91 -19.38 -2.42
C GLU A 83 32.49 -18.82 -1.05
N GLN A 84 31.90 -17.63 -1.01
CA GLN A 84 31.45 -17.01 0.24
C GLN A 84 30.25 -17.74 0.87
N LEU A 85 29.49 -18.50 0.09
CA LEU A 85 28.33 -19.23 0.59
C LEU A 85 28.70 -20.33 1.59
N ALA A 86 29.95 -20.81 1.57
CA ALA A 86 30.48 -21.76 2.55
C ALA A 86 30.73 -21.14 3.93
N LEU A 87 30.83 -19.82 4.02
CA LEU A 87 31.11 -19.11 5.28
C LEU A 87 29.82 -18.90 6.11
N PRO A 88 29.92 -18.67 7.43
CA PRO A 88 28.79 -18.27 8.25
C PRO A 88 28.19 -16.93 7.79
N PRO A 89 26.90 -16.67 8.05
CA PRO A 89 26.20 -15.45 7.58
C PRO A 89 26.92 -14.15 7.92
N GLU A 90 27.44 -14.00 9.13
CA GLU A 90 28.15 -12.82 9.59
C GLU A 90 29.49 -12.59 8.90
N ALA A 91 30.21 -13.68 8.55
CA ALA A 91 31.49 -13.61 7.86
C ALA A 91 31.37 -13.11 6.41
N ARG A 92 30.20 -13.26 5.80
CA ARG A 92 29.88 -12.75 4.45
C ARG A 92 29.67 -11.25 4.41
N LEU A 93 29.54 -10.57 5.56
CA LEU A 93 29.20 -9.14 5.66
C LEU A 93 30.46 -8.25 5.68
N THR A 94 31.44 -8.56 4.83
CA THR A 94 32.63 -7.72 4.71
C THR A 94 32.32 -6.41 3.99
N GLU A 95 33.12 -5.36 4.27
CA GLU A 95 32.92 -4.07 3.62
C GLU A 95 33.05 -4.15 2.09
N GLY A 96 34.00 -4.94 1.58
CA GLY A 96 34.19 -5.13 0.14
C GLY A 96 33.00 -5.75 -0.55
N LEU A 97 32.45 -6.85 0.00
CA LEU A 97 31.26 -7.51 -0.56
C LEU A 97 30.02 -6.61 -0.51
N LEU A 98 29.82 -5.90 0.60
CA LEU A 98 28.68 -4.99 0.74
C LEU A 98 28.79 -3.77 -0.19
N ARG A 99 30.01 -3.26 -0.45
CA ARG A 99 30.23 -2.20 -1.46
C ARG A 99 29.88 -2.68 -2.87
N GLY A 100 30.34 -3.88 -3.26
CA GLY A 100 30.04 -4.46 -4.56
C GLY A 100 28.54 -4.71 -4.76
N TRP A 101 27.88 -5.28 -3.74
CA TRP A 101 26.44 -5.46 -3.75
C TRP A 101 25.69 -4.14 -3.85
N HIS A 102 26.02 -3.16 -3.01
CA HIS A 102 25.39 -1.83 -3.04
C HIS A 102 25.58 -1.15 -4.40
N ALA A 103 26.74 -1.24 -5.01
CA ALA A 103 26.96 -0.70 -6.36
C ALA A 103 25.99 -1.34 -7.39
N THR A 104 25.78 -2.65 -7.30
CA THR A 104 24.80 -3.36 -8.16
C THR A 104 23.38 -2.88 -7.90
N LEU A 105 23.00 -2.61 -6.65
CA LEU A 105 21.69 -2.06 -6.31
C LEU A 105 21.54 -0.63 -6.82
N ALA A 106 22.55 0.21 -6.64
CA ALA A 106 22.54 1.62 -7.04
C ALA A 106 22.37 1.80 -8.56
N ALA A 107 22.93 0.89 -9.34
CA ALA A 107 22.76 0.89 -10.80
C ALA A 107 21.32 0.64 -11.27
N THR A 108 20.46 0.03 -10.42
CA THR A 108 19.13 -0.44 -10.86
C THR A 108 17.96 -0.01 -10.01
N LEU A 109 18.19 0.49 -8.82
CA LEU A 109 17.15 0.82 -7.84
C LEU A 109 17.26 2.26 -7.34
N ALA A 110 16.09 2.86 -7.09
CA ALA A 110 16.00 4.15 -6.41
C ALA A 110 16.49 4.06 -4.95
N PRO A 111 17.04 5.15 -4.36
CA PRO A 111 17.63 5.16 -3.02
C PRO A 111 16.78 4.54 -1.93
N MET A 112 15.46 4.86 -1.88
CA MET A 112 14.55 4.28 -0.91
C MET A 112 14.36 2.76 -1.09
N SER A 113 14.48 2.23 -2.31
CA SER A 113 14.40 0.79 -2.57
C SER A 113 15.69 0.07 -2.16
N GLN A 114 16.86 0.73 -2.32
CA GLN A 114 18.13 0.24 -1.81
C GLN A 114 18.07 0.14 -0.28
N LEU A 115 17.64 1.21 0.39
CA LEU A 115 17.45 1.23 1.84
C LEU A 115 16.54 0.08 2.29
N SER A 116 15.36 -0.09 1.65
CA SER A 116 14.43 -1.15 2.01
C SER A 116 15.04 -2.55 1.92
N LEU A 117 15.85 -2.82 0.87
CA LEU A 117 16.52 -4.11 0.74
C LEU A 117 17.59 -4.33 1.81
N VAL A 118 18.36 -3.30 2.13
CA VAL A 118 19.35 -3.38 3.21
C VAL A 118 18.68 -3.57 4.56
N GLU A 119 17.54 -2.92 4.81
CA GLU A 119 16.70 -3.15 6.00
C GLU A 119 16.21 -4.61 6.08
N ASP A 120 15.79 -5.19 4.96
CA ASP A 120 15.29 -6.56 4.91
C ASP A 120 16.42 -7.57 5.16
N VAL A 121 17.65 -7.34 4.64
CA VAL A 121 18.85 -8.12 4.99
C VAL A 121 19.20 -7.94 6.48
N THR A 122 19.18 -6.71 6.99
CA THR A 122 19.46 -6.45 8.42
C THR A 122 18.46 -7.17 9.32
N ARG A 123 17.19 -7.22 8.91
CA ARG A 123 16.15 -7.98 9.60
C ARG A 123 16.45 -9.49 9.57
N ALA A 124 16.81 -10.06 8.43
CA ALA A 124 17.19 -11.47 8.35
C ALA A 124 18.40 -11.79 9.24
N MET A 125 19.41 -10.90 9.22
CA MET A 125 20.60 -11.06 10.06
C MET A 125 20.32 -11.00 11.56
N SER A 126 19.24 -10.35 12.01
CA SER A 126 18.85 -10.40 13.42
C SER A 126 18.42 -11.80 13.90
N ILE A 127 18.09 -12.68 12.97
CA ILE A 127 17.80 -14.11 13.20
C ILE A 127 19.06 -14.96 12.97
N LEU A 128 19.71 -14.78 11.81
CA LEU A 128 20.80 -15.64 11.35
C LEU A 128 22.11 -15.39 12.10
N ALA A 129 22.33 -14.15 12.55
CA ALA A 129 23.51 -13.75 13.32
C ALA A 129 23.10 -12.79 14.46
N PRO A 130 22.42 -13.26 15.51
CA PRO A 130 21.88 -12.43 16.58
C PRO A 130 22.93 -11.69 17.40
N LYS A 131 24.18 -12.15 17.31
CA LYS A 131 25.36 -11.53 17.98
C LYS A 131 26.11 -10.54 17.08
N LEU A 132 25.55 -10.19 15.90
CA LEU A 132 26.18 -9.23 14.99
C LEU A 132 26.40 -7.89 15.70
N LYS A 133 27.66 -7.41 15.66
CA LYS A 133 28.07 -6.18 16.36
C LYS A 133 27.38 -4.95 15.75
N PRO A 134 26.98 -3.95 16.56
CA PRO A 134 26.44 -2.67 16.07
C PRO A 134 27.38 -1.93 15.12
N SER A 135 28.71 -2.13 15.25
CA SER A 135 29.73 -1.55 14.37
C SER A 135 29.95 -2.34 13.07
N SER A 136 29.16 -3.36 12.77
CA SER A 136 29.33 -4.16 11.56
C SER A 136 29.18 -3.32 10.28
N PRO A 137 29.84 -3.71 9.18
CA PRO A 137 29.72 -3.00 7.90
C PRO A 137 28.26 -2.91 7.42
N LEU A 138 27.43 -3.93 7.65
CA LEU A 138 26.00 -3.92 7.31
C LEU A 138 25.24 -2.84 8.09
N THR A 139 25.49 -2.74 9.40
CA THR A 139 24.83 -1.72 10.25
C THR A 139 25.23 -0.31 9.83
N ARG A 140 26.51 -0.09 9.50
CA ARG A 140 26.97 1.20 8.97
C ARG A 140 26.34 1.53 7.61
N LEU A 141 26.29 0.57 6.68
CA LEU A 141 25.62 0.75 5.39
C LEU A 141 24.15 1.13 5.57
N HIS A 142 23.45 0.41 6.44
CA HIS A 142 22.04 0.70 6.77
C HIS A 142 21.86 2.12 7.33
N ALA A 143 22.68 2.52 8.31
CA ALA A 143 22.62 3.86 8.91
C ALA A 143 22.88 4.96 7.88
N ASN A 144 23.91 4.80 7.03
CA ASN A 144 24.25 5.78 6.00
C ASN A 144 23.13 5.92 4.95
N LEU A 145 22.59 4.80 4.48
CA LEU A 145 21.45 4.84 3.55
C LEU A 145 20.22 5.49 4.18
N ARG A 146 19.95 5.20 5.46
CA ARG A 146 18.82 5.79 6.18
C ARG A 146 18.97 7.31 6.34
N ALA A 147 20.18 7.81 6.51
CA ALA A 147 20.45 9.23 6.60
C ALA A 147 20.38 9.96 5.24
N SER A 148 20.78 9.29 4.15
CA SER A 148 20.94 9.90 2.83
C SER A 148 19.81 9.59 1.83
N ALA A 149 19.03 8.50 2.04
CA ALA A 149 18.02 8.10 1.07
C ALA A 149 16.87 9.10 0.98
N THR A 150 16.70 9.65 -0.20
CA THR A 150 15.61 10.58 -0.51
C THR A 150 14.54 9.92 -1.40
N PRO A 151 13.25 10.25 -1.22
CA PRO A 151 12.20 9.80 -2.12
C PRO A 151 12.42 10.34 -3.54
N SER A 152 12.46 9.45 -4.53
CA SER A 152 12.61 9.83 -5.94
C SER A 152 11.37 10.46 -6.56
N ARG A 153 10.22 10.43 -5.88
CA ARG A 153 8.95 10.94 -6.39
C ARG A 153 8.38 12.00 -5.46
N ASN A 154 8.04 13.14 -6.03
CA ASN A 154 7.30 14.18 -5.30
C ASN A 154 5.81 13.75 -5.20
N LYS A 155 5.42 13.19 -4.05
CA LYS A 155 4.02 12.84 -3.77
C LYS A 155 3.11 14.08 -3.78
N ARG A 156 3.60 15.21 -3.28
CA ARG A 156 2.80 16.44 -3.08
C ARG A 156 2.23 16.99 -4.38
N ALA A 157 3.03 16.99 -5.45
CA ALA A 157 2.59 17.46 -6.76
C ALA A 157 1.42 16.65 -7.36
N ARG A 158 1.13 15.48 -6.79
CA ARG A 158 0.09 14.56 -7.27
C ARG A 158 -1.10 14.45 -6.34
N LEU A 159 -1.02 14.96 -5.10
CA LEU A 159 -2.14 14.96 -4.17
C LEU A 159 -3.21 15.91 -4.67
N VAL A 160 -4.46 15.52 -4.48
CA VAL A 160 -5.66 16.34 -4.65
C VAL A 160 -6.35 16.48 -3.31
N MET A 161 -7.27 17.42 -3.17
CA MET A 161 -8.09 17.54 -1.98
C MET A 161 -9.17 16.44 -1.95
N ALA A 162 -9.73 16.18 -0.77
CA ALA A 162 -10.68 15.08 -0.57
C ALA A 162 -11.99 15.28 -1.35
N ASP A 163 -12.42 16.52 -1.54
CA ASP A 163 -13.62 16.88 -2.33
C ASP A 163 -13.50 16.43 -3.79
N VAL A 164 -12.35 16.61 -4.43
CA VAL A 164 -12.10 16.17 -5.82
C VAL A 164 -12.29 14.66 -5.97
N LEU A 165 -11.82 13.87 -4.98
CA LEU A 165 -12.01 12.41 -5.00
C LEU A 165 -13.44 12.01 -4.66
N ARG A 166 -14.10 12.73 -3.75
CA ARG A 166 -15.53 12.55 -3.44
C ARG A 166 -16.37 12.77 -4.68
N ASP A 167 -16.13 13.85 -5.40
CA ASP A 167 -16.88 14.24 -6.59
C ASP A 167 -16.64 13.25 -7.75
N LEU A 168 -15.41 12.75 -7.89
CA LEU A 168 -15.15 11.64 -8.80
C LEU A 168 -15.97 10.39 -8.46
N GLY A 169 -16.01 10.00 -7.18
CA GLY A 169 -16.79 8.86 -6.73
C GLY A 169 -18.28 9.05 -7.02
N ARG A 170 -18.81 10.25 -6.76
CA ARG A 170 -20.20 10.62 -7.04
C ARG A 170 -20.50 10.56 -8.55
N SER A 171 -19.67 11.19 -9.37
CA SER A 171 -19.82 11.20 -10.83
C SER A 171 -19.90 9.79 -11.42
N LEU A 172 -19.06 8.86 -10.94
CA LEU A 172 -19.10 7.46 -11.40
C LEU A 172 -20.40 6.76 -11.04
N MET A 173 -20.96 7.01 -9.85
CA MET A 173 -22.25 6.43 -9.42
C MET A 173 -23.41 7.04 -10.22
N ASP A 174 -23.39 8.35 -10.42
CA ASP A 174 -24.42 9.06 -11.18
C ASP A 174 -24.40 8.65 -12.67
N GLU A 175 -23.23 8.52 -13.29
CA GLU A 175 -23.08 7.97 -14.63
C GLU A 175 -23.65 6.55 -14.73
N ALA A 176 -23.40 5.69 -13.73
CA ALA A 176 -23.94 4.33 -13.69
C ALA A 176 -25.47 4.30 -13.63
N LEU A 177 -26.10 5.29 -13.00
CA LEU A 177 -27.55 5.40 -12.88
C LEU A 177 -28.21 6.03 -14.11
N SER A 178 -27.55 7.02 -14.74
CA SER A 178 -28.14 7.88 -15.76
C SER A 178 -27.79 7.52 -17.21
N THR A 179 -26.82 6.60 -17.46
CA THR A 179 -26.40 6.26 -18.83
C THR A 179 -27.16 5.03 -19.35
N PRO A 180 -28.18 5.20 -20.20
CA PRO A 180 -29.05 4.10 -20.65
C PRO A 180 -28.32 3.06 -21.49
N ASP A 181 -27.38 3.48 -22.34
CA ASP A 181 -26.68 2.64 -23.31
C ASP A 181 -25.58 1.75 -22.69
N TRP A 182 -25.32 1.89 -21.40
CA TRP A 182 -24.38 1.01 -20.73
C TRP A 182 -25.04 -0.32 -20.38
N SER A 183 -24.32 -1.41 -20.61
CA SER A 183 -24.73 -2.72 -20.10
C SER A 183 -24.86 -2.70 -18.57
N ASP A 184 -25.73 -3.53 -18.03
CA ASP A 184 -25.92 -3.63 -16.56
C ASP A 184 -24.59 -3.93 -15.84
N ARG A 185 -23.76 -4.75 -16.44
CA ARG A 185 -22.43 -5.05 -15.90
C ARG A 185 -21.52 -3.80 -15.87
N ARG A 186 -21.49 -3.02 -16.93
CA ARG A 186 -20.72 -1.76 -16.98
C ARG A 186 -21.21 -0.78 -15.91
N ARG A 187 -22.53 -0.67 -15.74
CA ARG A 187 -23.13 0.14 -14.67
C ARG A 187 -22.73 -0.36 -13.30
N ALA A 188 -22.81 -1.69 -13.06
CA ALA A 188 -22.44 -2.30 -11.79
C ALA A 188 -20.98 -2.06 -11.43
N VAL A 189 -20.07 -2.17 -12.41
CA VAL A 189 -18.65 -1.86 -12.24
C VAL A 189 -18.43 -0.39 -11.91
N ALA A 190 -19.06 0.53 -12.66
CA ALA A 190 -18.90 1.97 -12.44
C ALA A 190 -19.46 2.40 -11.08
N PHE A 191 -20.62 1.88 -10.68
CA PHE A 191 -21.22 2.17 -9.39
C PHE A 191 -20.37 1.65 -8.23
N ARG A 192 -19.90 0.39 -8.30
CA ARG A 192 -18.95 -0.18 -7.33
C ARG A 192 -17.70 0.67 -7.19
N ASP A 193 -17.10 1.07 -8.31
CA ASP A 193 -15.88 1.86 -8.33
C ASP A 193 -16.10 3.24 -7.70
N GLY A 194 -17.22 3.88 -7.99
CA GLY A 194 -17.62 5.15 -7.39
C GLY A 194 -17.84 5.05 -5.89
N LEU A 195 -18.57 4.03 -5.44
CA LEU A 195 -18.80 3.77 -4.02
C LEU A 195 -17.48 3.45 -3.28
N ALA A 196 -16.60 2.66 -3.89
CA ALA A 196 -15.30 2.33 -3.31
C ALA A 196 -14.41 3.58 -3.14
N ILE A 197 -14.36 4.45 -4.15
CA ILE A 197 -13.63 5.72 -4.07
C ILE A 197 -14.24 6.60 -2.97
N SER A 198 -15.56 6.77 -2.96
CA SER A 198 -16.25 7.59 -1.96
C SER A 198 -16.04 7.07 -0.54
N LEU A 199 -16.12 5.76 -0.33
CA LEU A 199 -15.89 5.17 0.99
C LEU A 199 -14.44 5.37 1.45
N LEU A 200 -13.46 5.26 0.55
CA LEU A 200 -12.05 5.54 0.87
C LEU A 200 -11.81 7.02 1.24
N VAL A 201 -12.58 7.95 0.70
CA VAL A 201 -12.51 9.37 1.10
C VAL A 201 -13.00 9.54 2.53
N TYR A 202 -14.16 8.97 2.87
CA TYR A 202 -14.73 9.09 4.22
C TYR A 202 -14.02 8.22 5.25
N ARG A 203 -13.50 7.06 4.82
CA ARG A 203 -12.84 6.06 5.67
C ARG A 203 -11.57 5.54 4.98
N PRO A 204 -10.46 6.25 5.11
CA PRO A 204 -9.21 5.92 4.42
C PRO A 204 -8.52 4.71 5.04
N PHE A 205 -9.14 3.55 4.93
CA PHE A 205 -8.60 2.29 5.41
C PHE A 205 -7.30 1.90 4.71
N ARG A 206 -6.51 1.02 5.36
CA ARG A 206 -5.42 0.36 4.66
C ARG A 206 -5.98 -0.53 3.57
N LEU A 207 -5.31 -0.55 2.41
CA LEU A 207 -5.77 -1.28 1.23
C LEU A 207 -6.18 -2.73 1.52
N LYS A 208 -5.37 -3.47 2.31
CA LYS A 208 -5.68 -4.86 2.69
C LYS A 208 -7.04 -4.93 3.39
N ASN A 209 -7.24 -4.12 4.42
CA ASN A 209 -8.47 -4.11 5.20
C ASN A 209 -9.68 -3.64 4.39
N PHE A 210 -9.47 -2.67 3.50
CA PHE A 210 -10.53 -2.18 2.61
C PHE A 210 -10.97 -3.25 1.62
N ALA A 211 -10.03 -3.96 1.01
CA ALA A 211 -10.32 -5.01 0.04
C ALA A 211 -10.94 -6.26 0.68
N SER A 212 -10.63 -6.53 1.95
CA SER A 212 -11.14 -7.70 2.69
C SER A 212 -12.45 -7.46 3.43
N LEU A 213 -13.15 -6.32 3.22
CA LEU A 213 -14.45 -6.08 3.85
C LEU A 213 -15.46 -7.14 3.41
N ARG A 214 -16.13 -7.79 4.38
CA ARG A 214 -17.16 -8.81 4.16
C ARG A 214 -18.45 -8.41 4.86
N ILE A 215 -19.57 -8.70 4.20
CA ILE A 215 -20.93 -8.45 4.72
C ILE A 215 -21.21 -9.46 5.84
N GLY A 216 -21.71 -8.97 6.96
CA GLY A 216 -21.95 -9.80 8.15
C GLY A 216 -20.71 -9.99 9.04
N HIS A 217 -19.52 -9.54 8.61
CA HIS A 217 -18.26 -9.64 9.34
C HIS A 217 -17.65 -8.26 9.63
N GLU A 218 -16.95 -7.66 8.67
CA GLU A 218 -16.39 -6.32 8.82
C GLU A 218 -17.39 -5.21 8.49
N LEU A 219 -18.41 -5.49 7.68
CA LEU A 219 -19.56 -4.63 7.45
C LEU A 219 -20.78 -5.25 8.10
N VAL A 220 -21.18 -4.77 9.27
CA VAL A 220 -22.27 -5.32 10.08
C VAL A 220 -23.40 -4.32 10.26
N GLN A 221 -24.62 -4.82 10.35
CA GLN A 221 -25.80 -4.02 10.71
C GLN A 221 -26.18 -4.32 12.17
N SER A 222 -26.21 -3.28 13.00
CA SER A 222 -26.63 -3.38 14.41
C SER A 222 -27.57 -2.23 14.74
N ALA A 223 -28.71 -2.55 15.37
CA ALA A 223 -29.76 -1.59 15.69
C ALA A 223 -30.16 -0.70 14.49
N GLY A 224 -30.30 -1.30 13.30
CA GLY A 224 -30.65 -0.60 12.07
C GLY A 224 -29.56 0.31 11.49
N LYS A 225 -28.34 0.27 12.02
CA LYS A 225 -27.22 1.10 11.57
C LYS A 225 -26.06 0.23 11.06
N TRP A 226 -25.46 0.66 9.97
CA TRP A 226 -24.27 0.02 9.41
C TRP A 226 -22.99 0.47 10.12
N HIS A 227 -22.18 -0.51 10.47
CA HIS A 227 -20.88 -0.34 11.14
C HIS A 227 -19.78 -1.03 10.32
N LEU A 228 -18.59 -0.44 10.37
CA LEU A 228 -17.35 -0.99 9.85
C LEU A 228 -16.50 -1.40 11.05
N VAL A 229 -16.27 -2.70 11.19
CA VAL A 229 -15.55 -3.29 12.32
C VAL A 229 -14.32 -4.00 11.77
N LEU A 230 -13.13 -3.50 12.12
CA LEU A 230 -11.88 -4.15 11.78
C LEU A 230 -11.35 -4.85 13.04
N PRO A 231 -11.23 -6.18 13.04
CA PRO A 231 -10.72 -6.91 14.18
C PRO A 231 -9.25 -6.58 14.46
N ARG A 232 -8.81 -6.85 15.68
CA ARG A 232 -7.48 -6.51 16.20
C ARG A 232 -6.34 -7.04 15.31
N GLU A 233 -6.45 -8.27 14.89
CA GLU A 233 -5.48 -9.02 14.07
C GLU A 233 -5.27 -8.42 12.68
N ASP A 234 -6.27 -7.76 12.13
CA ASP A 234 -6.20 -7.10 10.82
C ASP A 234 -5.62 -5.69 10.91
N THR A 235 -5.45 -5.15 12.10
CA THR A 235 -4.89 -3.81 12.27
C THR A 235 -3.39 -3.87 12.58
N LYS A 236 -2.60 -3.02 11.91
CA LYS A 236 -1.14 -2.97 12.11
C LYS A 236 -0.74 -2.68 13.58
N ASN A 237 -1.65 -2.08 14.34
CA ASN A 237 -1.40 -1.65 15.72
C ASN A 237 -1.98 -2.63 16.73
N ASN A 238 -2.51 -3.76 16.28
CA ASN A 238 -3.15 -4.76 17.12
C ASN A 238 -4.26 -4.17 18.02
N ARG A 239 -5.01 -3.17 17.50
CA ARG A 239 -6.17 -2.53 18.17
C ARG A 239 -7.38 -2.67 17.26
N PRO A 240 -8.55 -3.09 17.78
CA PRO A 240 -9.77 -3.11 17.00
C PRO A 240 -10.12 -1.68 16.56
N HIS A 241 -10.72 -1.55 15.41
CA HIS A 241 -11.20 -0.26 14.92
C HIS A 241 -12.66 -0.41 14.50
N GLU A 242 -13.54 0.30 15.18
CA GLU A 242 -14.95 0.35 14.86
C GLU A 242 -15.33 1.77 14.44
N ALA A 243 -16.13 1.88 13.39
CA ALA A 243 -16.65 3.14 12.91
C ALA A 243 -18.04 2.95 12.29
N ARG A 244 -18.91 3.95 12.44
CA ARG A 244 -20.18 3.97 11.71
C ARG A 244 -19.92 4.13 10.22
N PHE A 245 -20.70 3.44 9.41
CA PHE A 245 -20.69 3.69 7.97
C PHE A 245 -21.10 5.14 7.69
N PRO A 246 -20.48 5.83 6.71
CA PRO A 246 -20.80 7.22 6.42
C PRO A 246 -22.26 7.42 6.04
N LYS A 247 -22.98 8.31 6.76
CA LYS A 247 -24.41 8.56 6.50
C LYS A 247 -24.68 8.97 5.05
N ALA A 248 -23.77 9.76 4.47
CA ALA A 248 -23.88 10.24 3.09
C ALA A 248 -23.84 9.13 2.03
N LEU A 249 -23.38 7.92 2.39
CA LEU A 249 -23.25 6.79 1.47
C LEU A 249 -24.23 5.63 1.78
N LEU A 250 -25.18 5.81 2.71
CA LEU A 250 -26.10 4.72 3.07
C LEU A 250 -27.02 4.32 1.92
N GLY A 251 -27.58 5.28 1.19
CA GLY A 251 -28.40 5.01 0.01
C GLY A 251 -27.62 4.35 -1.12
N ASP A 252 -26.37 4.79 -1.30
CA ASP A 252 -25.47 4.20 -2.30
C ASP A 252 -25.08 2.76 -1.91
N LEU A 253 -24.88 2.49 -0.61
CA LEU A 253 -24.64 1.13 -0.11
C LEU A 253 -25.83 0.22 -0.39
N SER A 254 -27.06 0.62 -0.04
CA SER A 254 -28.27 -0.17 -0.35
C SER A 254 -28.40 -0.43 -1.84
N THR A 255 -28.27 0.61 -2.67
CA THR A 255 -28.32 0.48 -4.13
C THR A 255 -27.27 -0.49 -4.66
N TYR A 256 -26.06 -0.44 -4.12
CA TYR A 256 -25.00 -1.38 -4.50
C TYR A 256 -25.35 -2.81 -4.09
N LEU A 257 -25.74 -3.03 -2.84
CA LEU A 257 -26.03 -4.35 -2.30
C LEU A 257 -27.24 -5.02 -2.99
N GLU A 258 -28.28 -4.26 -3.25
CA GLU A 258 -29.55 -4.76 -3.77
C GLU A 258 -29.58 -4.87 -5.30
N ARG A 259 -28.95 -3.93 -6.01
CA ARG A 259 -29.04 -3.85 -7.46
C ARG A 259 -27.76 -4.28 -8.17
N PHE A 260 -26.62 -3.70 -7.84
CA PHE A 260 -25.42 -3.83 -8.65
C PHE A 260 -24.50 -5.00 -8.23
N ARG A 261 -24.42 -5.28 -6.94
CA ARG A 261 -23.62 -6.41 -6.46
C ARG A 261 -24.13 -7.77 -6.98
N PRO A 262 -25.43 -8.06 -7.04
CA PRO A 262 -25.93 -9.28 -7.64
C PRO A 262 -25.53 -9.45 -9.12
N ILE A 263 -25.51 -8.36 -9.90
CA ILE A 263 -25.08 -8.38 -11.29
C ILE A 263 -23.59 -8.79 -11.40
N LEU A 264 -22.76 -8.30 -10.48
CA LEU A 264 -21.34 -8.67 -10.44
C LEU A 264 -21.16 -10.13 -10.01
N LEU A 265 -21.92 -10.59 -9.01
CA LEU A 265 -21.88 -11.97 -8.52
C LEU A 265 -22.26 -13.00 -9.58
N ALA A 266 -23.18 -12.66 -10.47
CA ALA A 266 -23.57 -13.52 -11.58
C ALA A 266 -22.39 -13.83 -12.53
N GLY A 267 -21.31 -13.04 -12.47
CA GLY A 267 -20.12 -13.27 -13.25
C GLY A 267 -20.32 -13.09 -14.77
N GLU A 268 -19.44 -13.69 -15.57
CA GLU A 268 -19.59 -13.76 -17.02
C GLU A 268 -20.56 -14.90 -17.39
N ALA A 269 -21.20 -14.77 -18.54
CA ALA A 269 -22.09 -15.81 -19.05
C ALA A 269 -21.37 -17.18 -19.09
N GLY A 270 -21.93 -18.17 -18.41
CA GLY A 270 -21.33 -19.49 -18.26
C GLY A 270 -20.45 -19.71 -17.04
N CYS A 271 -20.23 -18.69 -16.21
CA CYS A 271 -19.58 -18.86 -14.90
C CYS A 271 -20.62 -19.26 -13.83
N THR A 272 -20.21 -20.11 -12.88
CA THR A 272 -21.02 -20.37 -11.69
C THR A 272 -21.09 -19.09 -10.84
N PRO A 273 -22.26 -18.61 -10.43
CA PRO A 273 -22.39 -17.47 -9.54
C PRO A 273 -21.58 -17.68 -8.27
N SER A 274 -20.84 -16.66 -7.85
CA SER A 274 -20.03 -16.74 -6.64
C SER A 274 -20.91 -16.50 -5.41
N ASP A 275 -20.74 -17.35 -4.39
CA ASP A 275 -21.38 -17.21 -3.07
C ASP A 275 -20.42 -16.50 -2.08
N THR A 276 -19.78 -15.44 -2.51
CA THR A 276 -18.89 -14.69 -1.64
C THR A 276 -19.62 -13.66 -0.78
N ASP A 277 -19.27 -13.57 0.48
CA ASP A 277 -19.67 -12.53 1.42
C ASP A 277 -18.88 -11.22 1.25
N ALA A 278 -17.88 -11.19 0.35
CA ALA A 278 -17.07 -10.01 0.08
C ALA A 278 -17.96 -8.80 -0.30
N LEU A 279 -17.73 -7.66 0.34
CA LEU A 279 -18.38 -6.41 -0.03
C LEU A 279 -18.02 -6.04 -1.47
N TRP A 280 -16.73 -6.12 -1.80
CA TRP A 280 -16.21 -5.76 -3.12
C TRP A 280 -16.10 -6.98 -4.01
N VAL A 281 -16.93 -7.00 -5.05
CA VAL A 281 -16.95 -8.08 -6.05
C VAL A 281 -16.23 -7.62 -7.31
N SER A 282 -15.34 -8.46 -7.85
CA SER A 282 -14.62 -8.21 -9.10
C SER A 282 -15.54 -8.27 -10.32
N GLU A 283 -15.01 -7.95 -11.49
CA GLU A 283 -15.74 -8.11 -12.75
C GLU A 283 -15.98 -9.60 -13.09
N THR A 284 -15.20 -10.52 -12.53
CA THR A 284 -15.36 -11.96 -12.73
C THR A 284 -16.24 -12.66 -11.69
N GLY A 285 -16.92 -11.90 -10.82
CA GLY A 285 -17.82 -12.44 -9.80
C GLY A 285 -17.15 -12.87 -8.49
N THR A 286 -15.82 -12.83 -8.40
CA THR A 286 -15.07 -13.22 -7.21
C THR A 286 -14.81 -12.04 -6.26
N ALA A 287 -14.35 -12.33 -5.05
CA ALA A 287 -13.85 -11.27 -4.15
C ALA A 287 -12.76 -10.43 -4.85
N TRP A 288 -12.84 -9.11 -4.69
CA TRP A 288 -11.93 -8.21 -5.39
C TRP A 288 -10.57 -8.14 -4.70
N GLU A 289 -9.56 -8.73 -5.30
CA GLU A 289 -8.21 -8.73 -4.77
C GLU A 289 -7.64 -7.32 -4.58
N SER A 290 -6.91 -7.12 -3.49
CA SER A 290 -6.33 -5.83 -3.12
C SER A 290 -5.42 -5.23 -4.21
N GLY A 291 -4.64 -6.06 -4.90
CA GLY A 291 -3.79 -5.63 -6.01
C GLY A 291 -4.58 -5.15 -7.23
N ALA A 292 -5.66 -5.85 -7.58
CA ALA A 292 -6.54 -5.47 -8.69
C ALA A 292 -7.33 -4.20 -8.36
N LEU A 293 -7.91 -4.11 -7.16
CA LEU A 293 -8.57 -2.91 -6.64
C LEU A 293 -7.65 -1.69 -6.69
N SER A 294 -6.42 -1.84 -6.22
CA SER A 294 -5.43 -0.75 -6.23
C SER A 294 -5.13 -0.26 -7.65
N ARG A 295 -4.92 -1.18 -8.58
CA ARG A 295 -4.68 -0.83 -9.99
C ARG A 295 -5.89 -0.12 -10.60
N ARG A 296 -7.10 -0.62 -10.35
CA ARG A 296 -8.35 -0.04 -10.87
C ARG A 296 -8.54 1.39 -10.42
N ILE A 297 -8.48 1.66 -9.11
CA ILE A 297 -8.63 3.02 -8.55
C ILE A 297 -7.53 3.95 -9.08
N ALA A 298 -6.28 3.48 -9.11
CA ALA A 298 -5.17 4.29 -9.63
C ALA A 298 -5.34 4.63 -11.14
N ASN A 299 -5.89 3.71 -11.92
CA ASN A 299 -6.16 3.95 -13.35
C ASN A 299 -7.36 4.90 -13.53
N LEU A 300 -8.44 4.73 -12.75
CA LEU A 300 -9.60 5.64 -12.80
C LEU A 300 -9.19 7.07 -12.46
N THR A 301 -8.44 7.28 -11.39
CA THR A 301 -7.96 8.60 -11.03
C THR A 301 -7.01 9.17 -12.07
N GLN A 302 -6.18 8.33 -12.72
CA GLN A 302 -5.35 8.77 -13.84
C GLN A 302 -6.19 9.21 -15.04
N THR A 303 -7.20 8.43 -15.42
CA THR A 303 -8.04 8.71 -16.59
C THR A 303 -8.95 9.91 -16.37
N ARG A 304 -9.56 10.03 -15.18
CA ARG A 304 -10.58 11.05 -14.89
C ARG A 304 -10.00 12.38 -14.39
N LEU A 305 -8.88 12.32 -13.66
CA LEU A 305 -8.29 13.50 -12.99
C LEU A 305 -6.89 13.85 -13.55
N ASN A 306 -6.39 13.08 -14.51
CA ASN A 306 -4.99 13.16 -14.97
C ASN A 306 -3.98 13.05 -13.81
N ARG A 307 -4.35 12.32 -12.75
CA ARG A 307 -3.56 12.13 -11.52
C ARG A 307 -3.67 10.68 -11.08
N ARG A 308 -2.55 9.96 -11.04
CA ARG A 308 -2.53 8.58 -10.58
C ARG A 308 -2.51 8.52 -9.06
N ILE A 309 -3.66 8.27 -8.43
CA ILE A 309 -3.85 8.25 -6.97
C ILE A 309 -4.25 6.85 -6.54
N PRO A 310 -3.31 6.03 -6.05
CA PRO A 310 -3.62 4.71 -5.51
C PRO A 310 -4.29 4.82 -4.12
N PRO A 311 -5.02 3.78 -3.66
CA PRO A 311 -5.80 3.83 -2.40
C PRO A 311 -5.01 4.25 -1.16
N HIS A 312 -3.72 3.88 -1.05
CA HIS A 312 -2.93 4.26 0.11
C HIS A 312 -2.67 5.78 0.22
N TRP A 313 -2.85 6.55 -0.88
CA TRP A 313 -2.72 8.00 -0.86
C TRP A 313 -3.99 8.69 -0.35
N PHE A 314 -5.13 8.02 -0.31
CA PHE A 314 -6.34 8.56 0.32
C PHE A 314 -6.11 8.90 1.80
N ARG A 315 -5.21 8.18 2.46
CA ARG A 315 -4.80 8.49 3.84
C ARG A 315 -3.98 9.77 3.92
N ASP A 316 -3.09 10.00 2.96
CA ASP A 316 -2.31 11.24 2.84
C ASP A 316 -3.24 12.40 2.47
N VAL A 317 -4.22 12.18 1.57
CA VAL A 317 -5.26 13.16 1.20
C VAL A 317 -6.09 13.53 2.42
N ALA A 318 -6.62 12.57 3.16
CA ALA A 318 -7.41 12.82 4.36
C ALA A 318 -6.61 13.59 5.42
N ALA A 319 -5.35 13.19 5.69
CA ALA A 319 -4.48 13.89 6.63
C ALA A 319 -4.25 15.35 6.21
N THR A 320 -4.04 15.59 4.91
CA THR A 320 -3.82 16.94 4.37
C THR A 320 -5.08 17.77 4.43
N THR A 321 -6.24 17.20 4.06
CA THR A 321 -7.54 17.90 4.13
C THR A 321 -7.89 18.29 5.56
N ILE A 322 -7.73 17.37 6.53
CA ILE A 322 -7.97 17.71 7.95
C ILE A 322 -7.02 18.80 8.42
N ALA A 323 -5.75 18.74 8.03
CA ALA A 323 -4.77 19.75 8.42
C ALA A 323 -5.07 21.16 7.85
N VAL A 324 -5.67 21.23 6.67
CA VAL A 324 -6.03 22.50 5.99
C VAL A 324 -7.37 23.02 6.48
N GLU A 325 -8.41 22.17 6.48
CA GLU A 325 -9.80 22.60 6.71
C GLU A 325 -10.22 22.54 8.17
N ALA A 326 -9.65 21.63 8.95
CA ALA A 326 -9.99 21.43 10.34
C ALA A 326 -8.74 21.29 11.25
N PRO A 327 -7.86 22.30 11.30
CA PRO A 327 -6.59 22.21 12.01
C PRO A 327 -6.75 21.95 13.53
N ARG A 328 -7.89 22.34 14.13
CA ARG A 328 -8.18 22.06 15.54
C ARG A 328 -8.43 20.57 15.80
N ASN A 329 -8.84 19.80 14.79
CA ASN A 329 -9.17 18.37 14.89
C ASN A 329 -7.96 17.47 14.53
N ILE A 330 -6.79 18.03 14.36
CA ILE A 330 -5.59 17.28 13.93
C ILE A 330 -5.17 16.24 14.99
N ALA A 331 -5.41 16.53 16.28
CA ALA A 331 -5.15 15.60 17.37
C ALA A 331 -5.96 14.30 17.21
N ASP A 332 -7.18 14.39 16.68
CA ASP A 332 -8.06 13.23 16.48
C ASP A 332 -7.86 12.57 15.11
N ALA A 333 -7.18 13.24 14.19
CA ALA A 333 -6.93 12.72 12.85
C ALA A 333 -6.16 11.38 12.90
N HIS A 334 -5.28 11.17 13.89
CA HIS A 334 -4.58 9.90 14.05
C HIS A 334 -5.54 8.75 14.38
N LEU A 335 -6.65 9.01 15.08
CA LEU A 335 -7.69 8.01 15.37
C LEU A 335 -8.44 7.64 14.10
N VAL A 336 -8.89 8.63 13.32
CA VAL A 336 -9.58 8.42 12.04
C VAL A 336 -8.70 7.67 11.04
N LEU A 337 -7.42 8.00 11.03
CA LEU A 337 -6.44 7.38 10.14
C LEU A 337 -5.91 6.04 10.69
N GLY A 338 -6.17 5.70 11.95
CA GLY A 338 -5.58 4.53 12.60
C GLY A 338 -4.05 4.54 12.55
N HIS A 339 -3.43 5.72 12.78
CA HIS A 339 -1.98 5.83 12.90
C HIS A 339 -1.54 5.38 14.29
N ALA A 340 -0.44 4.61 14.36
CA ALA A 340 0.12 4.15 15.64
C ALA A 340 0.71 5.31 16.45
N SER A 341 1.11 6.39 15.79
CA SER A 341 1.73 7.55 16.41
C SER A 341 1.14 8.85 15.85
N PRO A 342 0.80 9.81 16.73
CA PRO A 342 0.39 11.16 16.33
C PRO A 342 1.44 11.85 15.46
N MET A 343 2.72 11.53 15.65
CA MET A 343 3.85 12.14 14.93
C MET A 343 3.76 11.96 13.40
N THR A 344 3.16 10.86 12.92
CA THR A 344 2.95 10.66 11.48
C THR A 344 1.92 11.66 10.93
N THR A 345 0.87 11.94 11.70
CA THR A 345 -0.15 12.94 11.36
C THR A 345 0.41 14.36 11.50
N GLN A 346 1.24 14.62 12.51
CA GLN A 346 1.86 15.91 12.78
C GLN A 346 2.79 16.39 11.64
N LYS A 347 3.47 15.48 10.94
CA LYS A 347 4.26 15.82 9.74
C LYS A 347 3.39 16.44 8.63
N HIS A 348 2.20 15.92 8.41
CA HIS A 348 1.24 16.49 7.45
C HIS A 348 0.71 17.85 7.91
N TYR A 349 0.52 18.03 9.22
CA TYR A 349 0.08 19.29 9.83
C TYR A 349 1.09 20.41 9.69
N VAL A 350 2.33 20.20 10.14
CA VAL A 350 3.42 21.19 10.00
C VAL A 350 3.59 21.62 8.54
N GLN A 351 3.44 20.66 7.64
CA GLN A 351 3.51 20.92 6.21
C GLN A 351 2.34 21.74 5.67
N ALA A 352 1.10 21.46 6.10
CA ALA A 352 -0.09 22.21 5.70
C ALA A 352 -0.05 23.65 6.25
N GLN A 353 0.37 23.81 7.52
CA GLN A 353 0.58 25.13 8.12
C GLN A 353 1.62 25.95 7.37
N SER A 354 2.73 25.35 6.97
CA SER A 354 3.77 26.04 6.19
C SER A 354 3.22 26.56 4.85
N LEU A 355 2.38 25.77 4.16
CA LEU A 355 1.75 26.18 2.90
C LEU A 355 0.73 27.32 3.12
N GLN A 356 -0.11 27.23 4.17
CA GLN A 356 -1.07 28.28 4.50
C GLN A 356 -0.37 29.57 4.94
N ALA A 357 0.67 29.47 5.74
CA ALA A 357 1.47 30.63 6.16
C ALA A 357 2.12 31.30 4.94
N GLY A 358 2.68 30.52 4.02
CA GLY A 358 3.24 31.01 2.77
C GLY A 358 2.17 31.70 1.89
N ALA A 359 0.99 31.14 1.73
CA ALA A 359 -0.10 31.73 0.97
C ALA A 359 -0.61 33.02 1.61
N LYS A 360 -0.80 33.06 2.94
CA LYS A 360 -1.19 34.29 3.67
C LYS A 360 -0.12 35.38 3.56
N PHE A 361 1.16 35.00 3.65
CA PHE A 361 2.25 35.94 3.48
C PHE A 361 2.26 36.50 2.06
N GLN A 362 2.08 35.69 1.03
CA GLN A 362 2.01 36.15 -0.36
C GLN A 362 0.80 37.07 -0.59
N ALA A 363 -0.38 36.74 -0.05
CA ALA A 363 -1.56 37.59 -0.14
C ALA A 363 -1.32 38.96 0.53
N ALA A 364 -0.76 38.97 1.73
CA ALA A 364 -0.44 40.19 2.45
C ALA A 364 0.62 41.06 1.71
N MET A 365 1.60 40.40 1.06
CA MET A 365 2.58 41.09 0.21
C MET A 365 1.95 41.70 -1.04
N LEU A 366 1.03 40.97 -1.69
CA LEU A 366 0.30 41.48 -2.86
C LEU A 366 -0.61 42.62 -2.51
N GLU A 367 -1.34 42.57 -1.38
CA GLU A 367 -2.13 43.70 -0.87
C GLU A 367 -1.25 44.92 -0.61
N ARG A 368 -0.08 44.74 -0.04
CA ARG A 368 0.85 45.85 0.24
C ARG A 368 1.44 46.44 -1.03
N LEU A 369 1.74 45.62 -2.03
CA LEU A 369 2.25 46.06 -3.33
C LEU A 369 1.18 46.72 -4.22
N SER A 370 -0.09 46.34 -4.04
CA SER A 370 -1.23 46.94 -4.75
C SER A 370 -1.73 48.27 -4.14
N GLY A 371 -1.10 48.77 -3.09
CA GLY A 371 -1.40 50.08 -2.49
C GLY A 371 -2.65 50.14 -1.58
N ASN A 372 -3.29 49.01 -1.33
CA ASN A 372 -4.39 48.91 -0.36
C ASN A 372 -3.87 48.66 1.06
N VAL A 373 -3.28 49.68 1.67
CA VAL A 373 -2.97 49.67 3.10
C VAL A 373 -4.22 50.10 3.84
N PRO A 374 -4.82 49.33 4.76
CA PRO A 374 -5.81 49.82 5.69
C PRO A 374 -5.13 50.88 6.56
N THR A 375 -5.61 52.11 6.48
CA THR A 375 -5.18 53.17 7.38
C THR A 375 -5.47 52.73 8.82
N ALA A 376 -4.43 52.59 9.61
CA ALA A 376 -4.57 52.36 11.05
C ALA A 376 -5.36 53.49 11.65
N THR A 377 -6.57 53.21 12.13
CA THR A 377 -7.37 54.14 12.93
C THR A 377 -6.56 54.48 14.18
N LYS A 378 -6.09 55.74 14.27
CA LYS A 378 -5.53 56.30 15.49
C LYS A 378 -6.64 56.31 16.52
N GLU A 379 -6.63 55.45 17.49
CA GLU A 379 -7.34 55.66 18.75
C GLU A 379 -6.71 56.88 19.45
N THR A 380 -7.45 57.98 19.44
CA THR A 380 -7.18 59.14 20.27
C THR A 380 -7.71 58.87 21.68
N ARG A 381 -6.91 59.16 22.66
CA ARG A 381 -7.13 59.05 24.10
C ARG A 381 -8.51 59.54 24.59
#